data_f250e4f6e31aa4dd5b86d442f54c3ab5
#
_entry.id   f250e4f6e31aa4dd5b86d442f54c3ab5
#
_cell.length_a   1.000
_cell.length_b   1.000
_cell.length_c   1.000
_cell.angle_alpha   90.00
_cell.angle_beta   90.00
_cell.angle_gamma   90.00
#
_symmetry.space_group_name_H-M   'P 1'
#
loop_
_entity.id
_entity.type
_entity.pdbx_description
1 polymer ?
#
loop_
_entity_poly.entity_id
_entity_poly.type
_entity_poly.pdbx_seq_one_letter_code
_entity_poly.pdbx_strand_id
1 'polypeptide(L)'
;HPAGTPGVMNASLGGGKYQLANDAVQKLFAAGITPVLAAGNENTDACSRTPASTPNAITVGASTNTDSRASFSNFGDCVDVFAPGVGIMSNNYVDTATGRTLSGTSMAAPHVAGLAALYLADNKTATVPQVTAAIQAGAQAGQILDAKSVNGNYLINTRFTNAALPPVGAPTGLAASAITATGATISWTAPA
;
A
#
# COMPACT_ATOMS: atom_id res chain seq x y z
N HIS A 1 2.44 18.72 -7.32
CA HIS A 1 3.68 17.93 -7.16
C HIS A 1 4.84 18.73 -7.75
N PRO A 2 5.84 19.13 -6.95
CA PRO A 2 7.00 19.86 -7.46
C PRO A 2 7.79 19.00 -8.47
N ALA A 3 8.23 19.61 -9.57
CA ALA A 3 9.02 18.89 -10.58
C ALA A 3 10.31 18.33 -9.94
N GLY A 4 10.65 17.08 -10.26
CA GLY A 4 11.85 16.41 -9.78
C GLY A 4 11.77 15.86 -8.35
N THR A 5 10.63 15.97 -7.66
CA THR A 5 10.42 15.26 -6.40
C THR A 5 9.73 13.92 -6.64
N PRO A 6 10.09 12.83 -5.91
CA PRO A 6 9.38 11.57 -6.02
C PRO A 6 7.96 11.69 -5.45
N GLY A 7 7.03 10.95 -6.01
CA GLY A 7 5.65 10.91 -5.54
C GLY A 7 5.05 9.51 -5.59
N VAL A 8 4.03 9.30 -4.77
CA VAL A 8 3.24 8.07 -4.78
C VAL A 8 1.78 8.43 -4.97
N MET A 9 1.10 7.75 -5.87
CA MET A 9 -0.35 7.86 -6.05
C MET A 9 -1.00 6.54 -5.63
N ASN A 10 -1.94 6.60 -4.69
CA ASN A 10 -2.79 5.46 -4.35
C ASN A 10 -4.14 5.59 -5.05
N ALA A 11 -4.53 4.56 -5.82
CA ALA A 11 -5.84 4.46 -6.44
C ALA A 11 -6.58 3.20 -5.96
N SER A 12 -7.32 3.34 -4.87
CA SER A 12 -8.21 2.32 -4.33
C SER A 12 -9.55 2.30 -5.06
N LEU A 13 -9.50 2.21 -6.37
CA LEU A 13 -10.66 2.24 -7.27
C LEU A 13 -10.45 1.32 -8.47
N GLY A 14 -11.52 0.96 -9.16
CA GLY A 14 -11.44 0.14 -10.36
C GLY A 14 -12.80 -0.09 -11.00
N GLY A 15 -12.78 -0.65 -12.20
CA GLY A 15 -13.98 -0.96 -12.97
C GLY A 15 -13.70 -1.86 -14.17
N GLY A 16 -14.66 -1.93 -15.08
CA GLY A 16 -14.50 -2.60 -16.38
C GLY A 16 -13.36 -1.98 -17.18
N LYS A 17 -12.89 -2.71 -18.19
CA LYS A 17 -11.72 -2.27 -18.98
C LYS A 17 -12.05 -0.99 -19.76
N TYR A 18 -11.27 0.06 -19.50
CA TYR A 18 -11.40 1.36 -20.13
C TYR A 18 -10.02 1.99 -20.32
N GLN A 19 -9.52 1.97 -21.55
CA GLN A 19 -8.12 2.31 -21.86
C GLN A 19 -7.71 3.70 -21.40
N LEU A 20 -8.59 4.68 -21.48
CA LEU A 20 -8.28 6.06 -21.07
C LEU A 20 -7.87 6.16 -19.57
N ALA A 21 -8.41 5.28 -18.71
CA ALA A 21 -7.99 5.24 -17.30
C ALA A 21 -6.54 4.73 -17.17
N ASN A 22 -6.17 3.70 -17.93
CA ASN A 22 -4.79 3.21 -17.97
C ASN A 22 -3.83 4.28 -18.53
N ASP A 23 -4.23 4.99 -19.59
CA ASP A 23 -3.43 6.06 -20.19
C ASP A 23 -3.18 7.22 -19.21
N ALA A 24 -4.18 7.54 -18.38
CA ALA A 24 -4.01 8.55 -17.34
C ALA A 24 -2.97 8.11 -16.29
N VAL A 25 -3.00 6.85 -15.85
CA VAL A 25 -2.00 6.31 -14.91
C VAL A 25 -0.62 6.22 -15.55
N GLN A 26 -0.52 5.87 -16.84
CA GLN A 26 0.76 5.87 -17.56
C GLN A 26 1.41 7.26 -17.62
N LYS A 27 0.61 8.33 -17.69
CA LYS A 27 1.14 9.70 -17.62
C LYS A 27 1.74 10.02 -16.24
N LEU A 28 1.15 9.48 -15.16
CA LEU A 28 1.73 9.62 -13.81
C LEU A 28 3.07 8.88 -13.72
N PHE A 29 3.13 7.65 -14.21
CA PHE A 29 4.37 6.89 -14.30
C PHE A 29 5.45 7.67 -15.07
N ALA A 30 5.12 8.19 -16.26
CA ALA A 30 6.03 8.99 -17.07
C ALA A 30 6.50 10.28 -16.37
N ALA A 31 5.71 10.81 -15.45
CA ALA A 31 6.07 11.96 -14.61
C ALA A 31 6.89 11.58 -13.36
N GLY A 32 7.29 10.31 -13.21
CA GLY A 32 8.06 9.83 -12.06
C GLY A 32 7.25 9.60 -10.78
N ILE A 33 5.93 9.58 -10.87
CA ILE A 33 5.04 9.26 -9.76
C ILE A 33 4.79 7.76 -9.75
N THR A 34 4.99 7.11 -8.61
CA THR A 34 4.74 5.67 -8.43
C THR A 34 3.24 5.40 -8.30
N PRO A 35 2.59 4.79 -9.30
CA PRO A 35 1.17 4.46 -9.20
C PRO A 35 0.99 3.15 -8.44
N VAL A 36 0.17 3.15 -7.39
CA VAL A 36 -0.23 1.96 -6.63
C VAL A 36 -1.73 1.78 -6.77
N LEU A 37 -2.15 0.62 -7.29
CA LEU A 37 -3.51 0.36 -7.74
C LEU A 37 -4.12 -0.82 -7.02
N ALA A 38 -5.40 -0.74 -6.67
CA ALA A 38 -6.16 -1.89 -6.22
C ALA A 38 -6.44 -2.84 -7.39
N ALA A 39 -6.24 -4.15 -7.20
CA ALA A 39 -6.48 -5.17 -8.23
C ALA A 39 -7.96 -5.34 -8.59
N GLY A 40 -8.87 -4.97 -7.68
CA GLY A 40 -10.32 -5.18 -7.80
C GLY A 40 -10.81 -6.36 -6.96
N ASN A 41 -12.14 -6.46 -6.80
CA ASN A 41 -12.78 -7.34 -5.82
C ASN A 41 -13.82 -8.30 -6.44
N GLU A 42 -13.62 -8.68 -7.69
CA GLU A 42 -14.58 -9.51 -8.46
C GLU A 42 -14.14 -10.97 -8.59
N ASN A 43 -13.01 -11.36 -7.95
CA ASN A 43 -12.41 -12.69 -8.08
C ASN A 43 -12.19 -13.11 -9.55
N THR A 44 -11.64 -12.19 -10.34
CA THR A 44 -11.36 -12.39 -11.78
C THR A 44 -9.93 -11.97 -12.11
N ASP A 45 -9.52 -12.16 -13.37
CA ASP A 45 -8.23 -11.70 -13.85
C ASP A 45 -8.14 -10.16 -13.81
N ALA A 46 -7.16 -9.64 -13.06
CA ALA A 46 -6.89 -8.21 -12.93
C ALA A 46 -6.52 -7.55 -14.27
N CYS A 47 -5.97 -8.31 -15.21
CA CYS A 47 -5.66 -7.82 -16.56
C CYS A 47 -6.92 -7.43 -17.35
N SER A 48 -8.09 -7.89 -16.93
CA SER A 48 -9.39 -7.52 -17.50
C SER A 48 -10.00 -6.24 -16.90
N ARG A 49 -9.33 -5.62 -15.95
CA ARG A 49 -9.84 -4.48 -15.17
C ARG A 49 -8.97 -3.23 -15.35
N THR A 50 -9.56 -2.06 -15.17
CA THR A 50 -8.83 -0.79 -15.13
C THR A 50 -9.09 -0.04 -13.82
N PRO A 51 -8.06 0.65 -13.30
CA PRO A 51 -6.69 0.80 -13.80
C PRO A 51 -5.76 -0.38 -13.48
N ALA A 52 -6.23 -1.45 -12.84
CA ALA A 52 -5.41 -2.60 -12.39
C ALA A 52 -4.53 -3.22 -13.51
N SER A 53 -4.97 -3.14 -14.77
CA SER A 53 -4.22 -3.63 -15.94
C SER A 53 -3.22 -2.64 -16.51
N THR A 54 -2.91 -1.55 -15.80
CA THR A 54 -1.96 -0.55 -16.29
C THR A 54 -0.52 -1.07 -16.18
N PRO A 55 0.24 -1.17 -17.27
CA PRO A 55 1.67 -1.51 -17.21
C PRO A 55 2.45 -0.51 -16.36
N ASN A 56 3.51 -0.98 -15.70
CA ASN A 56 4.42 -0.17 -14.88
C ASN A 56 3.79 0.49 -13.63
N ALA A 57 2.54 0.17 -13.30
CA ALA A 57 1.96 0.47 -12.00
C ALA A 57 2.22 -0.70 -11.03
N ILE A 58 2.07 -0.49 -9.74
CA ILE A 58 2.10 -1.56 -8.74
C ILE A 58 0.66 -1.94 -8.42
N THR A 59 0.21 -3.05 -8.97
CA THR A 59 -1.15 -3.57 -8.74
C THR A 59 -1.18 -4.54 -7.57
N VAL A 60 -2.07 -4.28 -6.62
CA VAL A 60 -2.07 -4.90 -5.30
C VAL A 60 -3.29 -5.78 -5.10
N GLY A 61 -3.07 -7.08 -4.88
CA GLY A 61 -4.06 -8.04 -4.43
C GLY A 61 -4.27 -7.99 -2.92
N ALA A 62 -5.40 -8.49 -2.44
CA ALA A 62 -5.71 -8.56 -1.02
C ALA A 62 -5.38 -9.93 -0.43
N SER A 63 -4.65 -9.96 0.69
CA SER A 63 -4.42 -11.15 1.50
C SER A 63 -5.25 -11.15 2.78
N THR A 64 -5.45 -12.36 3.32
CA THR A 64 -6.02 -12.60 4.65
C THR A 64 -4.91 -12.64 5.71
N ASN A 65 -5.30 -12.72 6.97
CA ASN A 65 -4.39 -12.94 8.10
C ASN A 65 -3.82 -14.37 8.20
N THR A 66 -4.19 -15.25 7.28
CA THR A 66 -3.64 -16.61 7.15
C THR A 66 -2.82 -16.77 5.85
N ASP A 67 -2.30 -15.66 5.32
CA ASP A 67 -1.49 -15.61 4.11
C ASP A 67 -2.15 -16.24 2.87
N SER A 68 -3.47 -16.22 2.82
CA SER A 68 -4.24 -16.65 1.65
C SER A 68 -4.70 -15.45 0.85
N ARG A 69 -4.82 -15.58 -0.47
CA ARG A 69 -5.52 -14.59 -1.28
C ARG A 69 -6.96 -14.46 -0.76
N ALA A 70 -7.42 -13.24 -0.53
CA ALA A 70 -8.82 -13.00 -0.18
C ALA A 70 -9.74 -13.52 -1.30
N SER A 71 -10.83 -14.20 -0.95
CA SER A 71 -11.71 -14.86 -1.92
C SER A 71 -12.28 -13.94 -2.99
N PHE A 72 -12.45 -12.67 -2.66
CA PHE A 72 -12.90 -11.62 -3.58
C PHE A 72 -11.76 -11.02 -4.42
N SER A 73 -10.49 -11.11 -3.97
CA SER A 73 -9.39 -10.43 -4.64
C SER A 73 -9.20 -10.89 -6.08
N ASN A 74 -9.08 -9.94 -6.99
CA ASN A 74 -8.61 -10.23 -8.33
C ASN A 74 -7.19 -10.80 -8.29
N PHE A 75 -6.80 -11.51 -9.33
CA PHE A 75 -5.59 -12.31 -9.45
C PHE A 75 -5.00 -12.20 -10.88
N GLY A 76 -4.01 -13.01 -11.19
CA GLY A 76 -3.40 -13.08 -12.52
C GLY A 76 -2.12 -12.25 -12.64
N ASP A 77 -1.57 -12.22 -13.85
CA ASP A 77 -0.22 -11.68 -14.11
C ASP A 77 -0.14 -10.14 -14.01
N CYS A 78 -1.28 -9.46 -13.93
CA CYS A 78 -1.32 -8.03 -13.67
C CYS A 78 -1.30 -7.68 -12.16
N VAL A 79 -1.21 -8.67 -11.27
CA VAL A 79 -1.01 -8.44 -9.83
C VAL A 79 0.48 -8.56 -9.53
N ASP A 80 1.07 -7.51 -8.98
CA ASP A 80 2.51 -7.44 -8.68
C ASP A 80 2.84 -7.93 -7.28
N VAL A 81 1.98 -7.63 -6.30
CA VAL A 81 2.17 -7.98 -4.89
C VAL A 81 0.82 -8.15 -4.19
N PHE A 82 0.84 -8.81 -3.03
CA PHE A 82 -0.30 -8.88 -2.12
C PHE A 82 0.01 -8.12 -0.83
N ALA A 83 -1.04 -7.54 -0.26
CA ALA A 83 -0.99 -6.85 1.02
C ALA A 83 -2.24 -7.18 1.86
N PRO A 84 -2.20 -7.00 3.19
CA PRO A 84 -3.36 -7.20 4.05
C PRO A 84 -4.57 -6.39 3.55
N GLY A 85 -5.68 -7.10 3.26
CA GLY A 85 -6.89 -6.50 2.70
C GLY A 85 -8.18 -7.03 3.31
N VAL A 86 -8.11 -7.85 4.37
CA VAL A 86 -9.29 -8.41 5.05
C VAL A 86 -9.30 -7.98 6.50
N GLY A 87 -10.41 -7.40 6.95
CA GLY A 87 -10.58 -6.98 8.34
C GLY A 87 -9.67 -5.81 8.74
N ILE A 88 -9.38 -4.90 7.83
CA ILE A 88 -8.45 -3.78 8.05
C ILE A 88 -9.16 -2.66 8.79
N MET A 89 -8.68 -2.38 10.00
CA MET A 89 -9.17 -1.27 10.81
C MET A 89 -8.45 0.03 10.43
N SER A 90 -9.19 1.09 10.25
CA SER A 90 -8.67 2.44 9.98
C SER A 90 -9.60 3.49 10.60
N ASN A 91 -9.25 4.75 10.44
CA ASN A 91 -10.05 5.85 10.93
C ASN A 91 -11.45 5.87 10.30
N ASN A 92 -12.43 6.26 11.09
CA ASN A 92 -13.80 6.45 10.64
C ASN A 92 -14.01 7.94 10.31
N TYR A 93 -14.48 8.24 9.10
CA TYR A 93 -14.73 9.63 8.68
C TYR A 93 -16.01 10.24 9.30
N VAL A 94 -16.90 9.38 9.81
CA VAL A 94 -18.16 9.81 10.44
C VAL A 94 -17.96 10.12 11.92
N ASP A 95 -17.07 9.36 12.58
CA ASP A 95 -16.77 9.49 14.00
C ASP A 95 -15.27 9.23 14.21
N THR A 96 -14.54 10.26 14.58
CA THR A 96 -13.09 10.19 14.80
C THR A 96 -12.71 9.43 16.08
N ALA A 97 -13.65 9.16 16.97
CA ALA A 97 -13.43 8.41 18.20
C ALA A 97 -13.46 6.89 17.99
N THR A 98 -14.06 6.43 16.89
CA THR A 98 -14.19 4.99 16.60
C THR A 98 -13.49 4.63 15.30
N GLY A 99 -12.81 3.48 15.29
CA GLY A 99 -12.27 2.90 14.06
C GLY A 99 -13.38 2.27 13.21
N ARG A 100 -13.11 2.11 11.91
CA ARG A 100 -13.95 1.36 10.99
C ARG A 100 -13.15 0.23 10.35
N THR A 101 -13.70 -0.98 10.36
CA THR A 101 -13.10 -2.16 9.74
C THR A 101 -13.72 -2.41 8.38
N LEU A 102 -12.88 -2.53 7.35
CA LEU A 102 -13.27 -2.80 5.98
C LEU A 102 -12.41 -3.90 5.37
N SER A 103 -12.90 -4.51 4.29
CA SER A 103 -12.16 -5.48 3.49
C SER A 103 -12.23 -5.11 2.01
N GLY A 104 -11.12 -5.33 1.30
CA GLY A 104 -11.01 -5.02 -0.13
C GLY A 104 -9.56 -4.85 -0.56
N THR A 105 -9.30 -4.97 -1.85
CA THR A 105 -8.03 -4.56 -2.45
C THR A 105 -7.80 -3.04 -2.28
N SER A 106 -8.88 -2.28 -2.07
CA SER A 106 -8.83 -0.86 -1.66
C SER A 106 -8.15 -0.63 -0.31
N MET A 107 -8.13 -1.63 0.59
CA MET A 107 -7.41 -1.59 1.87
C MET A 107 -5.99 -2.11 1.72
N ALA A 108 -5.75 -3.02 0.78
CA ALA A 108 -4.43 -3.56 0.49
C ALA A 108 -3.51 -2.53 -0.19
N ALA A 109 -4.00 -1.82 -1.19
CA ALA A 109 -3.24 -0.84 -1.97
C ALA A 109 -2.54 0.24 -1.12
N PRO A 110 -3.19 0.88 -0.12
CA PRO A 110 -2.54 1.91 0.68
C PRO A 110 -1.40 1.38 1.57
N HIS A 111 -1.37 0.09 1.94
CA HIS A 111 -0.21 -0.49 2.61
C HIS A 111 1.03 -0.43 1.69
N VAL A 112 0.88 -0.78 0.42
CA VAL A 112 1.95 -0.73 -0.57
C VAL A 112 2.34 0.72 -0.89
N ALA A 113 1.37 1.63 -0.98
CA ALA A 113 1.64 3.05 -1.18
C ALA A 113 2.45 3.65 -0.01
N GLY A 114 2.13 3.25 1.23
CA GLY A 114 2.91 3.61 2.41
C GLY A 114 4.35 3.08 2.35
N LEU A 115 4.52 1.82 1.92
CA LEU A 115 5.85 1.24 1.72
C LEU A 115 6.64 1.99 0.63
N ALA A 116 6.02 2.29 -0.50
CA ALA A 116 6.67 3.06 -1.57
C ALA A 116 7.11 4.45 -1.07
N ALA A 117 6.28 5.11 -0.26
CA ALA A 117 6.62 6.40 0.34
C ALA A 117 7.80 6.29 1.32
N LEU A 118 7.83 5.25 2.16
CA LEU A 118 8.96 5.00 3.08
C LEU A 118 10.26 4.76 2.30
N TYR A 119 10.22 3.93 1.25
CA TYR A 119 11.39 3.70 0.41
C TYR A 119 11.90 5.00 -0.25
N LEU A 120 10.99 5.80 -0.77
CA LEU A 120 11.32 7.08 -1.42
C LEU A 120 11.80 8.15 -0.44
N ALA A 121 11.46 8.06 0.85
CA ALA A 121 11.98 8.97 1.87
C ALA A 121 13.52 8.87 1.96
N ASP A 122 14.04 7.65 1.86
CA ASP A 122 15.48 7.36 1.91
C ASP A 122 16.15 7.38 0.51
N ASN A 123 15.37 7.15 -0.55
CA ASN A 123 15.84 7.02 -1.94
C ASN A 123 15.16 8.03 -2.85
N LYS A 124 15.36 9.32 -2.59
CA LYS A 124 14.64 10.45 -3.22
C LYS A 124 14.80 10.55 -4.74
N THR A 125 15.75 9.86 -5.32
CA THR A 125 16.01 9.84 -6.77
C THR A 125 15.64 8.51 -7.43
N ALA A 126 15.05 7.57 -6.66
CA ALA A 126 14.66 6.28 -7.18
C ALA A 126 13.56 6.43 -8.24
N THR A 127 13.73 5.73 -9.34
CA THR A 127 12.72 5.62 -10.40
C THR A 127 11.60 4.66 -9.99
N VAL A 128 10.43 4.77 -10.63
CA VAL A 128 9.29 3.88 -10.34
C VAL A 128 9.66 2.39 -10.46
N PRO A 129 10.40 1.92 -11.50
CA PRO A 129 10.85 0.54 -11.55
C PRO A 129 11.76 0.13 -10.38
N GLN A 130 12.60 1.04 -9.88
CA GLN A 130 13.43 0.77 -8.71
C GLN A 130 12.60 0.64 -7.42
N VAL A 131 11.55 1.45 -7.27
CA VAL A 131 10.59 1.33 -6.16
C VAL A 131 9.89 -0.03 -6.21
N THR A 132 9.36 -0.42 -7.37
CA THR A 132 8.69 -1.73 -7.57
C THR A 132 9.63 -2.88 -7.25
N ALA A 133 10.85 -2.86 -7.80
CA ALA A 133 11.85 -3.89 -7.57
C ALA A 133 12.24 -3.99 -6.08
N ALA A 134 12.38 -2.86 -5.38
CA ALA A 134 12.68 -2.84 -3.96
C ALA A 134 11.56 -3.46 -3.12
N ILE A 135 10.29 -3.13 -3.41
CA ILE A 135 9.13 -3.70 -2.73
C ILE A 135 9.07 -5.21 -2.93
N GLN A 136 9.26 -5.69 -4.17
CA GLN A 136 9.26 -7.13 -4.47
C GLN A 136 10.45 -7.86 -3.83
N ALA A 137 11.64 -7.26 -3.86
CA ALA A 137 12.84 -7.84 -3.25
C ALA A 137 12.73 -7.97 -1.73
N GLY A 138 12.05 -7.03 -1.07
CA GLY A 138 11.78 -7.09 0.37
C GLY A 138 10.59 -7.97 0.76
N ALA A 139 9.73 -8.32 -0.18
CA ALA A 139 8.55 -9.12 0.06
C ALA A 139 8.88 -10.62 0.27
N GLN A 140 7.95 -11.34 0.87
CA GLN A 140 8.04 -12.81 1.01
C GLN A 140 7.47 -13.47 -0.25
N ALA A 141 8.36 -14.05 -1.05
CA ALA A 141 7.99 -14.74 -2.27
C ALA A 141 7.33 -16.10 -1.96
N GLY A 142 6.30 -16.47 -2.76
CA GLY A 142 5.62 -17.75 -2.64
C GLY A 142 4.76 -17.93 -1.40
N GLN A 143 4.56 -16.87 -0.63
CA GLN A 143 3.86 -16.95 0.67
C GLN A 143 2.34 -17.05 0.51
N ILE A 144 1.78 -16.44 -0.51
CA ILE A 144 0.31 -16.38 -0.65
C ILE A 144 -0.25 -17.70 -1.15
N LEU A 145 -1.11 -18.31 -0.36
CA LEU A 145 -1.88 -19.46 -0.75
C LEU A 145 -2.97 -19.05 -1.77
N ASP A 146 -3.12 -19.86 -2.82
CA ASP A 146 -4.06 -19.60 -3.95
C ASP A 146 -3.87 -18.21 -4.60
N ALA A 147 -2.62 -17.75 -4.73
CA ALA A 147 -2.33 -16.46 -5.35
C ALA A 147 -2.86 -16.33 -6.77
N LYS A 148 -2.89 -17.44 -7.54
CA LYS A 148 -3.29 -17.48 -8.97
C LYS A 148 -2.54 -16.46 -9.83
N SER A 149 -1.33 -16.10 -9.40
CA SER A 149 -0.42 -15.17 -10.07
C SER A 149 0.95 -15.82 -10.13
N VAL A 150 1.51 -15.95 -11.31
CA VAL A 150 2.83 -16.61 -11.50
C VAL A 150 3.94 -15.61 -11.09
N ASN A 151 3.78 -14.35 -11.43
CA ASN A 151 4.78 -13.31 -11.21
C ASN A 151 4.52 -12.44 -9.98
N GLY A 152 3.33 -12.49 -9.39
CA GLY A 152 2.87 -11.60 -8.33
C GLY A 152 2.67 -12.26 -6.96
N ASN A 153 3.20 -13.49 -6.73
CA ASN A 153 3.07 -14.14 -5.43
C ASN A 153 4.10 -13.61 -4.44
N TYR A 154 3.97 -12.35 -4.07
CA TYR A 154 4.80 -11.64 -3.10
C TYR A 154 3.90 -11.04 -2.01
N LEU A 155 4.07 -11.48 -0.77
CA LEU A 155 3.44 -10.82 0.38
C LEU A 155 4.38 -9.71 0.88
N ILE A 156 3.90 -8.48 0.86
CA ILE A 156 4.69 -7.34 1.31
C ILE A 156 5.09 -7.45 2.78
N ASN A 157 6.25 -6.92 3.10
CA ASN A 157 6.67 -6.64 4.47
C ASN A 157 7.54 -5.38 4.51
N THR A 158 7.84 -4.89 5.71
CA THR A 158 8.65 -3.67 5.91
C THR A 158 10.16 -3.91 5.90
N ARG A 159 10.63 -5.14 5.69
CA ARG A 159 12.05 -5.51 5.82
C ARG A 159 12.94 -5.03 4.67
N PHE A 160 12.35 -4.55 3.56
CA PHE A 160 13.15 -3.98 2.46
C PHE A 160 13.75 -2.61 2.80
N THR A 161 13.28 -1.94 3.82
CA THR A 161 13.98 -0.82 4.42
C THR A 161 15.17 -1.37 5.23
N ASN A 162 16.22 -1.81 4.52
CA ASN A 162 17.47 -2.30 5.11
C ASN A 162 18.36 -1.19 5.72
N ALA A 163 17.94 0.04 5.71
CA ALA A 163 18.22 0.86 6.87
C ALA A 163 17.41 0.20 7.99
N ALA A 164 18.08 -0.46 8.94
CA ALA A 164 17.48 -0.57 10.24
C ALA A 164 16.86 0.80 10.52
N LEU A 165 15.52 0.89 10.42
CA LEU A 165 14.87 2.00 11.07
C LEU A 165 15.50 1.95 12.46
N PRO A 166 16.23 3.00 12.89
CA PRO A 166 16.72 3.00 14.24
C PRO A 166 15.51 2.60 15.06
N PRO A 167 15.63 1.63 15.98
CA PRO A 167 14.49 1.21 16.78
C PRO A 167 13.86 2.53 17.20
N VAL A 168 12.60 2.75 16.77
CA VAL A 168 11.91 3.98 17.14
C VAL A 168 11.95 3.92 18.64
N GLY A 169 12.90 4.64 19.24
CA GLY A 169 13.11 4.63 20.67
C GLY A 169 11.74 4.94 21.27
N ALA A 170 11.34 4.23 22.28
CA ALA A 170 10.10 4.55 22.95
C ALA A 170 10.11 6.05 23.25
N PRO A 171 9.06 6.80 22.97
CA PRO A 171 9.00 8.22 23.28
C PRO A 171 9.35 8.38 24.75
N THR A 172 10.31 9.24 25.05
CA THR A 172 10.73 9.51 26.43
C THR A 172 9.99 10.74 26.96
N GLY A 173 9.92 10.87 28.27
CA GLY A 173 9.25 12.02 28.89
C GLY A 173 7.75 12.06 28.64
N LEU A 174 7.10 10.90 28.50
CA LEU A 174 5.65 10.83 28.40
C LEU A 174 5.02 11.42 29.65
N ALA A 175 4.30 12.52 29.53
CA ALA A 175 3.59 13.16 30.61
C ALA A 175 2.16 13.53 30.20
N ALA A 176 1.25 13.36 31.13
CA ALA A 176 -0.11 13.87 30.99
C ALA A 176 -0.27 15.10 31.86
N SER A 177 -0.80 16.19 31.30
CA SER A 177 -1.10 17.42 32.02
C SER A 177 -2.49 17.92 31.66
N ALA A 178 -2.99 18.89 32.40
CA ALA A 178 -4.33 19.45 32.22
C ALA A 178 -5.43 18.37 32.12
N ILE A 179 -5.35 17.37 33.01
CA ILE A 179 -6.32 16.26 33.04
C ILE A 179 -7.66 16.78 33.54
N THR A 180 -8.68 16.63 32.72
CA THR A 180 -10.07 16.97 33.03
C THR A 180 -10.95 15.73 32.86
N ALA A 181 -12.22 15.81 33.21
CA ALA A 181 -13.16 14.72 32.98
C ALA A 181 -13.37 14.38 31.49
N THR A 182 -12.99 15.30 30.58
CA THR A 182 -13.25 15.18 29.13
C THR A 182 -12.00 15.29 28.28
N GLY A 183 -10.81 15.42 28.86
CA GLY A 183 -9.57 15.56 28.10
C GLY A 183 -8.32 15.62 28.94
N ALA A 184 -7.18 15.44 28.28
CA ALA A 184 -5.86 15.61 28.84
C ALA A 184 -4.89 16.10 27.75
N THR A 185 -3.86 16.83 28.13
CA THR A 185 -2.73 17.13 27.25
C THR A 185 -1.66 16.07 27.46
N ILE A 186 -1.28 15.37 26.40
CA ILE A 186 -0.19 14.40 26.40
C ILE A 186 1.01 15.05 25.72
N SER A 187 2.16 15.07 26.40
CA SER A 187 3.42 15.52 25.86
C SER A 187 4.45 14.40 25.90
N TRP A 188 5.37 14.40 24.95
CA TRP A 188 6.49 13.45 24.89
C TRP A 188 7.66 14.10 24.15
N THR A 189 8.85 13.53 24.35
CA THR A 189 10.03 13.87 23.56
C THR A 189 10.14 12.83 22.44
N ALA A 190 10.18 13.31 21.20
CA ALA A 190 10.41 12.42 20.06
C ALA A 190 11.77 11.73 20.18
N PRO A 191 11.92 10.47 19.78
CA PRO A 191 13.22 9.83 19.67
C PRO A 191 14.11 10.62 18.71
N ALA A 192 15.40 10.71 19.05
CA ALA A 192 16.41 11.32 18.20
C ALA A 192 16.72 10.44 16.99
#